data_10fe50ba2d7f5cead882c455c7ef8a98
#
_entry.id   10fe50ba2d7f5cead882c455c7ef8a98
#
_cell.length_a   1.000
_cell.length_b   1.000
_cell.length_c   1.000
_cell.angle_alpha   90.00
_cell.angle_beta   90.00
_cell.angle_gamma   90.00
#
_symmetry.space_group_name_H-M   'P 1'
#
loop_
_entity.id
_entity.type
_entity.pdbx_description
1 polymer ?
#
loop_
_entity_poly.entity_id
_entity_poly.type
_entity_poly.pdbx_seq_one_letter_code
_entity_poly.pdbx_strand_id
1 'polypeptide(L)'
;ARQVINSYNQTFVNTVRATGGNNAIRCLMVPTYAASCSSTTVSDFVLPTDTVANKLIVDIHSYSPYNFALNTSGTSSFTQSDISQLQWTLQEIYNSFGAKGIPVIIGEFGALNKNNINDRVLWGENYLRIAKSYNIRCIWWDNNAFDTSGENFRLLNRGTLTWQYPELLEAMMKGLNS
;
A
#
# COMPACT_ATOMS: atom_id res chain seq x y z
N ALA A 1 17.06 4.41 -14.23
CA ALA A 1 16.34 4.94 -13.07
C ALA A 1 16.18 3.88 -11.97
N ARG A 2 15.61 2.66 -12.25
CA ARG A 2 15.37 1.63 -11.23
C ARG A 2 16.63 1.16 -10.50
N GLN A 3 17.73 0.93 -11.20
CA GLN A 3 19.03 0.60 -10.59
C GLN A 3 19.57 1.72 -9.67
N VAL A 4 19.28 2.97 -10.00
CA VAL A 4 19.67 4.12 -9.16
C VAL A 4 18.92 4.08 -7.82
N ILE A 5 17.62 3.73 -7.81
CA ILE A 5 16.87 3.56 -6.57
C ILE A 5 17.45 2.43 -5.71
N ASN A 6 17.87 1.31 -6.30
CA ASN A 6 18.55 0.25 -5.55
C ASN A 6 19.82 0.78 -4.86
N SER A 7 20.63 1.61 -5.56
CA SER A 7 21.82 2.21 -4.95
C SER A 7 21.48 3.21 -3.83
N TYR A 8 20.41 3.98 -3.98
CA TYR A 8 19.96 4.88 -2.92
C TYR A 8 19.43 4.11 -1.70
N ASN A 9 18.69 3.04 -1.91
CA ASN A 9 18.23 2.17 -0.83
C ASN A 9 19.42 1.58 -0.06
N GLN A 10 20.48 1.13 -0.75
CA GLN A 10 21.68 0.63 -0.09
C GLN A 10 22.39 1.74 0.70
N THR A 11 22.53 2.93 0.11
CA THR A 11 23.12 4.08 0.78
C THR A 11 22.33 4.49 2.03
N PHE A 12 21.01 4.51 1.92
CA PHE A 12 20.12 4.79 3.06
C PHE A 12 20.35 3.80 4.20
N VAL A 13 20.34 2.49 3.93
CA VAL A 13 20.56 1.45 4.95
C VAL A 13 21.91 1.65 5.62
N ASN A 14 22.97 1.79 4.85
CA ASN A 14 24.32 1.98 5.37
C ASN A 14 24.43 3.23 6.26
N THR A 15 23.87 4.35 5.79
CA THR A 15 23.91 5.63 6.52
C THR A 15 23.16 5.54 7.84
N VAL A 16 21.93 5.01 7.83
CA VAL A 16 21.13 4.88 9.05
C VAL A 16 21.83 3.96 10.06
N ARG A 17 22.35 2.82 9.62
CA ARG A 17 23.07 1.88 10.52
C ARG A 17 24.30 2.53 11.15
N ALA A 18 25.05 3.32 10.38
CA ALA A 18 26.25 4.02 10.87
C ALA A 18 25.98 5.07 11.95
N THR A 19 24.75 5.59 12.06
CA THR A 19 24.41 6.55 13.13
C THR A 19 24.33 5.92 14.53
N GLY A 20 24.26 4.61 14.63
CA GLY A 20 24.26 3.88 15.92
C GLY A 20 23.00 4.06 16.74
N GLY A 21 23.09 3.80 18.05
CA GLY A 21 21.93 3.86 18.96
C GLY A 21 20.78 2.97 18.48
N ASN A 22 19.54 3.47 18.60
CA ASN A 22 18.36 2.74 18.11
C ASN A 22 18.35 2.52 16.60
N ASN A 23 19.08 3.30 15.82
CA ASN A 23 19.19 3.13 14.39
C ASN A 23 19.98 1.87 13.99
N ALA A 24 20.83 1.38 14.88
CA ALA A 24 21.57 0.14 14.66
C ALA A 24 20.66 -1.09 14.54
N ILE A 25 19.45 -1.07 15.10
CA ILE A 25 18.58 -2.25 15.20
C ILE A 25 17.14 -2.03 14.73
N ARG A 26 16.72 -0.80 14.39
CA ARG A 26 15.34 -0.53 13.94
C ARG A 26 15.04 -1.17 12.61
N CYS A 27 13.77 -1.47 12.35
CA CYS A 27 13.32 -1.82 11.00
C CYS A 27 13.45 -0.62 10.06
N LEU A 28 13.88 -0.88 8.82
CA LEU A 28 13.98 0.12 7.76
C LEU A 28 13.07 -0.28 6.63
N MET A 29 12.32 0.68 6.09
CA MET A 29 11.49 0.49 4.92
C MET A 29 12.22 1.04 3.69
N VAL A 30 12.21 0.26 2.62
CA VAL A 30 12.86 0.59 1.34
C VAL A 30 11.87 0.38 0.19
N PRO A 31 11.63 1.41 -0.63
CA PRO A 31 10.66 1.30 -1.71
C PRO A 31 11.25 0.62 -2.95
N THR A 32 10.41 0.02 -3.75
CA THR A 32 10.71 -0.24 -5.15
C THR A 32 10.77 1.09 -5.92
N TYR A 33 11.16 1.06 -7.21
CA TYR A 33 11.12 2.28 -8.03
C TYR A 33 9.67 2.85 -8.07
N ALA A 34 9.51 4.10 -7.65
CA ALA A 34 8.23 4.76 -7.48
C ALA A 34 7.22 4.00 -6.59
N ALA A 35 7.71 3.18 -5.66
CA ALA A 35 6.94 2.23 -4.84
C ALA A 35 5.99 1.34 -5.68
N SER A 36 6.26 1.16 -6.97
CA SER A 36 5.40 0.44 -7.90
C SER A 36 5.46 -1.08 -7.69
N CYS A 37 4.31 -1.73 -7.80
CA CYS A 37 4.18 -3.20 -7.81
C CYS A 37 4.22 -3.82 -9.21
N SER A 38 4.52 -3.04 -10.26
CA SER A 38 4.59 -3.59 -11.62
C SER A 38 5.65 -4.67 -11.74
N SER A 39 5.40 -5.70 -12.54
CA SER A 39 6.31 -6.85 -12.71
C SER A 39 7.73 -6.42 -13.10
N THR A 40 7.85 -5.42 -13.99
CA THR A 40 9.15 -4.86 -14.41
C THR A 40 9.88 -4.16 -13.26
N THR A 41 9.15 -3.44 -12.40
CA THR A 41 9.76 -2.75 -11.25
C THR A 41 10.21 -3.75 -10.21
N VAL A 42 9.38 -4.74 -9.92
CA VAL A 42 9.67 -5.78 -8.93
C VAL A 42 10.82 -6.67 -9.39
N SER A 43 10.91 -7.03 -10.68
CA SER A 43 12.02 -7.84 -11.20
C SER A 43 13.37 -7.13 -11.14
N ASP A 44 13.40 -5.80 -11.25
CA ASP A 44 14.61 -4.99 -11.17
C ASP A 44 14.97 -4.57 -9.73
N PHE A 45 14.10 -4.83 -8.77
CA PHE A 45 14.36 -4.49 -7.37
C PHE A 45 15.39 -5.42 -6.75
N VAL A 46 16.38 -4.83 -6.10
CA VAL A 46 17.39 -5.54 -5.31
C VAL A 46 17.25 -5.12 -3.85
N LEU A 47 16.93 -6.10 -3.00
CA LEU A 47 16.88 -5.83 -1.55
C LEU A 47 18.29 -5.45 -1.07
N PRO A 48 18.46 -4.32 -0.36
CA PRO A 48 19.75 -3.94 0.19
C PRO A 48 20.32 -5.00 1.13
N THR A 49 21.62 -5.08 1.20
CA THR A 49 22.29 -5.81 2.28
C THR A 49 22.20 -5.00 3.56
N ASP A 50 21.95 -5.68 4.68
CA ASP A 50 21.89 -5.07 6.00
C ASP A 50 22.79 -5.83 6.98
N THR A 51 23.45 -5.11 7.87
CA THR A 51 24.23 -5.70 8.96
C THR A 51 23.35 -6.36 10.04
N VAL A 52 22.05 -6.09 10.02
CA VAL A 52 21.06 -6.62 10.98
C VAL A 52 20.04 -7.47 10.23
N ALA A 53 20.01 -8.76 10.55
CA ALA A 53 19.11 -9.69 9.89
C ALA A 53 17.64 -9.36 10.18
N ASN A 54 16.76 -9.55 9.17
CA ASN A 54 15.31 -9.44 9.27
C ASN A 54 14.81 -8.05 9.74
N LYS A 55 15.51 -6.98 9.32
CA LYS A 55 15.15 -5.59 9.66
C LYS A 55 14.80 -4.72 8.45
N LEU A 56 14.70 -5.32 7.26
CA LEU A 56 14.25 -4.62 6.07
C LEU A 56 12.80 -4.99 5.74
N ILE A 57 12.03 -4.00 5.33
CA ILE A 57 10.66 -4.12 4.88
C ILE A 57 10.58 -3.45 3.51
N VAL A 58 9.99 -4.14 2.53
CA VAL A 58 9.75 -3.54 1.20
C VAL A 58 8.46 -2.72 1.25
N ASP A 59 8.55 -1.50 0.73
CA ASP A 59 7.42 -0.58 0.61
C ASP A 59 6.89 -0.55 -0.82
N ILE A 60 5.58 -0.72 -0.97
CA ILE A 60 4.86 -0.70 -2.24
C ILE A 60 3.59 0.13 -2.08
N HIS A 61 3.25 0.88 -3.12
CA HIS A 61 1.97 1.56 -3.24
C HIS A 61 1.06 0.79 -4.21
N SER A 62 -0.18 0.52 -3.81
CA SER A 62 -1.10 -0.27 -4.61
C SER A 62 -2.52 0.29 -4.59
N TYR A 63 -2.86 1.01 -5.67
CA TYR A 63 -4.21 1.54 -5.92
C TYR A 63 -4.92 0.63 -6.94
N SER A 64 -5.21 -0.60 -6.53
CA SER A 64 -5.79 -1.64 -7.41
C SER A 64 -7.29 -1.85 -7.11
N PRO A 65 -8.14 -2.00 -8.15
CA PRO A 65 -7.88 -1.75 -9.58
C PRO A 65 -7.71 -0.26 -9.88
N TYR A 66 -6.75 0.10 -10.72
CA TYR A 66 -6.37 1.50 -10.98
C TYR A 66 -7.55 2.38 -11.42
N ASN A 67 -8.38 1.89 -12.34
CA ASN A 67 -9.51 2.66 -12.86
C ASN A 67 -10.58 2.95 -11.80
N PHE A 68 -10.72 2.09 -10.80
CA PHE A 68 -11.61 2.33 -9.66
C PHE A 68 -10.94 3.20 -8.60
N ALA A 69 -9.73 2.82 -8.20
CA ALA A 69 -9.10 3.33 -6.98
C ALA A 69 -8.41 4.69 -7.17
N LEU A 70 -7.75 4.95 -8.32
CA LEU A 70 -6.90 6.15 -8.49
C LEU A 70 -7.25 7.00 -9.71
N ASN A 71 -7.73 6.42 -10.81
CA ASN A 71 -8.04 7.17 -12.02
C ASN A 71 -9.30 8.03 -11.80
N THR A 72 -9.15 9.36 -11.74
CA THR A 72 -10.25 10.31 -11.53
C THR A 72 -11.33 10.23 -12.60
N SER A 73 -10.95 9.87 -13.84
CA SER A 73 -11.88 9.67 -14.97
C SER A 73 -12.29 8.19 -15.14
N GLY A 74 -11.88 7.33 -14.23
CA GLY A 74 -12.19 5.90 -14.29
C GLY A 74 -13.57 5.57 -13.70
N THR A 75 -13.86 4.26 -13.62
CA THR A 75 -15.14 3.77 -13.13
C THR A 75 -15.38 4.12 -11.65
N SER A 76 -16.65 4.35 -11.31
CA SER A 76 -17.12 4.47 -9.92
C SER A 76 -17.67 3.14 -9.35
N SER A 77 -17.80 2.10 -10.18
CA SER A 77 -18.34 0.80 -9.80
C SER A 77 -17.23 -0.20 -9.52
N PHE A 78 -17.41 -1.02 -8.47
CA PHE A 78 -16.55 -2.12 -8.10
C PHE A 78 -17.32 -3.44 -8.17
N THR A 79 -16.82 -4.40 -8.96
CA THR A 79 -17.53 -5.61 -9.35
C THR A 79 -16.83 -6.89 -8.88
N GLN A 80 -17.46 -8.04 -9.09
CA GLN A 80 -16.84 -9.34 -8.80
C GLN A 80 -15.57 -9.59 -9.64
N SER A 81 -15.50 -9.11 -10.86
CA SER A 81 -14.28 -9.22 -11.69
C SER A 81 -13.14 -8.37 -11.12
N ASP A 82 -13.46 -7.23 -10.51
CA ASP A 82 -12.48 -6.35 -9.86
C ASP A 82 -11.92 -6.98 -8.59
N ILE A 83 -12.72 -7.77 -7.84
CA ILE A 83 -12.24 -8.56 -6.71
C ILE A 83 -11.20 -9.57 -7.17
N SER A 84 -11.43 -10.25 -8.29
CA SER A 84 -10.48 -11.22 -8.86
C SER A 84 -9.18 -10.54 -9.30
N GLN A 85 -9.27 -9.38 -9.92
CA GLN A 85 -8.09 -8.57 -10.28
C GLN A 85 -7.31 -8.11 -9.05
N LEU A 86 -8.02 -7.66 -8.01
CA LEU A 86 -7.41 -7.26 -6.74
C LEU A 86 -6.69 -8.43 -6.08
N GLN A 87 -7.32 -9.61 -6.04
CA GLN A 87 -6.71 -10.81 -5.49
C GLN A 87 -5.45 -11.19 -6.25
N TRP A 88 -5.49 -11.17 -7.58
CA TRP A 88 -4.31 -11.42 -8.40
C TRP A 88 -3.18 -10.44 -8.09
N THR A 89 -3.47 -9.14 -8.02
CA THR A 89 -2.47 -8.11 -7.70
C THR A 89 -1.79 -8.36 -6.36
N LEU A 90 -2.58 -8.61 -5.31
CA LEU A 90 -2.04 -8.85 -3.95
C LEU A 90 -1.27 -10.18 -3.86
N GLN A 91 -1.70 -11.19 -4.61
CA GLN A 91 -0.98 -12.45 -4.73
C GLN A 91 0.38 -12.27 -5.40
N GLU A 92 0.46 -11.47 -6.48
CA GLU A 92 1.74 -11.17 -7.14
C GLU A 92 2.71 -10.40 -6.24
N ILE A 93 2.22 -9.48 -5.42
CA ILE A 93 3.03 -8.82 -4.39
C ILE A 93 3.55 -9.85 -3.39
N TYR A 94 2.68 -10.72 -2.90
CA TYR A 94 3.08 -11.79 -1.97
C TYR A 94 4.12 -12.73 -2.59
N ASN A 95 3.89 -13.21 -3.83
CA ASN A 95 4.82 -14.10 -4.55
C ASN A 95 6.19 -13.44 -4.75
N SER A 96 6.20 -12.13 -4.94
CA SER A 96 7.42 -11.37 -5.18
C SER A 96 8.29 -11.20 -3.94
N PHE A 97 7.68 -11.08 -2.77
CA PHE A 97 8.36 -10.75 -1.51
C PHE A 97 7.99 -11.71 -0.37
N GLY A 98 6.74 -11.76 0.04
CA GLY A 98 6.28 -12.53 1.21
C GLY A 98 6.61 -14.01 1.14
N ALA A 99 6.39 -14.63 -0.02
CA ALA A 99 6.71 -16.04 -0.26
C ALA A 99 8.22 -16.35 -0.17
N LYS A 100 9.06 -15.32 -0.30
CA LYS A 100 10.53 -15.41 -0.17
C LYS A 100 11.01 -15.03 1.23
N GLY A 101 10.10 -14.83 2.18
CA GLY A 101 10.44 -14.42 3.55
C GLY A 101 10.83 -12.93 3.68
N ILE A 102 10.59 -12.11 2.66
CA ILE A 102 10.84 -10.67 2.69
C ILE A 102 9.56 -9.96 3.12
N PRO A 103 9.55 -9.27 4.28
CA PRO A 103 8.37 -8.51 4.70
C PRO A 103 8.04 -7.41 3.70
N VAL A 104 6.76 -7.29 3.36
CA VAL A 104 6.24 -6.24 2.48
C VAL A 104 5.07 -5.53 3.14
N ILE A 105 5.03 -4.22 2.96
CA ILE A 105 3.91 -3.36 3.37
C ILE A 105 3.38 -2.63 2.15
N ILE A 106 2.07 -2.42 2.10
CA ILE A 106 1.46 -1.47 1.18
C ILE A 106 1.39 -0.14 1.92
N GLY A 107 2.41 0.72 1.70
CA GLY A 107 2.58 2.01 2.37
C GLY A 107 1.57 3.05 1.91
N GLU A 108 0.95 2.84 0.75
CA GLU A 108 -0.21 3.60 0.31
C GLU A 108 -1.23 2.70 -0.39
N PHE A 109 -2.48 2.77 0.06
CA PHE A 109 -3.64 2.28 -0.66
C PHE A 109 -4.82 3.20 -0.38
N GLY A 110 -5.82 3.19 -1.25
CA GLY A 110 -7.00 4.00 -1.11
C GLY A 110 -7.92 3.87 -2.32
N ALA A 111 -9.14 4.38 -2.21
CA ALA A 111 -10.06 4.55 -3.33
C ALA A 111 -10.65 5.94 -3.31
N LEU A 112 -10.59 6.63 -4.44
CA LEU A 112 -11.14 7.95 -4.66
C LEU A 112 -12.63 7.99 -4.33
N ASN A 113 -13.07 9.07 -3.71
CA ASN A 113 -14.49 9.36 -3.60
C ASN A 113 -15.03 9.86 -4.95
N LYS A 114 -15.85 9.04 -5.60
CA LYS A 114 -16.59 9.34 -6.84
C LYS A 114 -18.10 9.33 -6.60
N ASN A 115 -18.54 9.71 -5.37
CA ASN A 115 -19.92 9.58 -4.89
C ASN A 115 -20.44 8.13 -4.93
N ASN A 116 -19.57 7.18 -4.61
CA ASN A 116 -19.77 5.74 -4.76
C ASN A 116 -19.46 4.97 -3.47
N ILE A 117 -20.00 5.43 -2.35
CA ILE A 117 -19.66 4.91 -1.02
C ILE A 117 -19.88 3.39 -0.90
N ASN A 118 -20.96 2.85 -1.47
CA ASN A 118 -21.26 1.42 -1.40
C ASN A 118 -20.18 0.58 -2.10
N ASP A 119 -19.69 1.03 -3.25
CA ASP A 119 -18.59 0.37 -3.99
C ASP A 119 -17.27 0.47 -3.23
N ARG A 120 -16.99 1.63 -2.60
CA ARG A 120 -15.80 1.82 -1.75
C ARG A 120 -15.85 0.92 -0.51
N VAL A 121 -17.01 0.74 0.10
CA VAL A 121 -17.24 -0.18 1.23
C VAL A 121 -16.92 -1.61 0.81
N LEU A 122 -17.50 -2.08 -0.31
CA LEU A 122 -17.24 -3.42 -0.85
C LEU A 122 -15.75 -3.60 -1.19
N TRP A 123 -15.14 -2.60 -1.81
CA TRP A 123 -13.72 -2.61 -2.16
C TRP A 123 -12.84 -2.66 -0.91
N GLY A 124 -13.07 -1.80 0.08
CA GLY A 124 -12.25 -1.70 1.29
C GLY A 124 -12.27 -2.97 2.13
N GLU A 125 -13.45 -3.59 2.30
CA GLU A 125 -13.57 -4.89 2.97
C GLU A 125 -12.76 -5.98 2.25
N ASN A 126 -12.93 -6.11 0.93
CA ASN A 126 -12.23 -7.12 0.15
C ASN A 126 -10.73 -6.86 0.08
N TYR A 127 -10.30 -5.59 -0.08
CA TYR A 127 -8.89 -5.24 -0.13
C TYR A 127 -8.15 -5.72 1.12
N LEU A 128 -8.64 -5.35 2.31
CA LEU A 128 -7.98 -5.68 3.56
C LEU A 128 -8.11 -7.15 3.93
N ARG A 129 -9.24 -7.80 3.60
CA ARG A 129 -9.41 -9.24 3.77
C ARG A 129 -8.38 -10.04 2.96
N ILE A 130 -8.19 -9.67 1.69
CA ILE A 130 -7.23 -10.34 0.81
C ILE A 130 -5.79 -10.01 1.24
N ALA A 131 -5.46 -8.74 1.53
CA ALA A 131 -4.14 -8.36 2.01
C ALA A 131 -3.76 -9.11 3.31
N LYS A 132 -4.71 -9.24 4.25
CA LYS A 132 -4.53 -10.02 5.48
C LYS A 132 -4.22 -11.49 5.19
N SER A 133 -4.90 -12.13 4.24
CA SER A 133 -4.66 -13.53 3.91
C SER A 133 -3.24 -13.82 3.43
N TYR A 134 -2.56 -12.79 2.88
CA TYR A 134 -1.15 -12.81 2.50
C TYR A 134 -0.21 -12.20 3.56
N ASN A 135 -0.73 -11.86 4.76
CA ASN A 135 0.01 -11.18 5.83
C ASN A 135 0.63 -9.83 5.38
N ILE A 136 0.01 -9.13 4.44
CA ILE A 136 0.42 -7.81 3.97
C ILE A 136 -0.31 -6.75 4.79
N ARG A 137 0.44 -5.82 5.40
CA ARG A 137 -0.11 -4.67 6.11
C ARG A 137 -0.30 -3.51 5.14
N CYS A 138 -1.35 -2.70 5.37
CA CYS A 138 -1.72 -1.60 4.49
C CYS A 138 -1.89 -0.31 5.29
N ILE A 139 -1.46 0.81 4.70
CA ILE A 139 -1.63 2.16 5.25
C ILE A 139 -2.49 2.96 4.28
N TRP A 140 -3.62 3.47 4.78
CA TRP A 140 -4.50 4.31 3.96
C TRP A 140 -3.83 5.64 3.62
N TRP A 141 -3.87 6.02 2.35
CA TRP A 141 -3.46 7.34 1.91
C TRP A 141 -4.58 8.36 2.18
N ASP A 142 -4.40 9.20 3.19
CA ASP A 142 -5.30 10.31 3.52
C ASP A 142 -4.63 11.64 3.20
N ASN A 143 -4.97 12.24 2.06
CA ASN A 143 -4.44 13.53 1.62
C ASN A 143 -5.24 14.74 2.14
N ASN A 144 -6.18 14.53 3.06
CA ASN A 144 -7.09 15.55 3.61
C ASN A 144 -8.03 16.21 2.57
N ALA A 145 -8.08 15.75 1.33
CA ALA A 145 -8.98 16.25 0.30
C ALA A 145 -10.32 15.51 0.34
N PHE A 146 -11.43 16.27 0.30
CA PHE A 146 -12.79 15.72 0.38
C PHE A 146 -13.80 16.40 -0.57
N ASP A 147 -13.38 17.42 -1.32
CA ASP A 147 -14.21 18.01 -2.38
C ASP A 147 -14.25 17.09 -3.60
N THR A 148 -15.09 17.38 -4.57
CA THR A 148 -15.31 16.54 -5.75
C THR A 148 -14.35 16.81 -6.90
N SER A 149 -13.38 17.69 -6.73
CA SER A 149 -12.37 18.00 -7.73
C SER A 149 -11.04 17.34 -7.40
N GLY A 150 -10.56 16.45 -8.26
CA GLY A 150 -9.25 15.83 -8.11
C GLY A 150 -9.22 14.56 -7.25
N GLU A 151 -8.13 14.36 -6.54
CA GLU A 151 -7.88 13.14 -5.75
C GLU A 151 -8.41 13.28 -4.32
N ASN A 152 -9.56 12.68 -4.05
CA ASN A 152 -10.30 12.77 -2.79
C ASN A 152 -10.14 11.49 -1.98
N PHE A 153 -9.13 11.43 -1.09
CA PHE A 153 -8.84 10.26 -0.27
C PHE A 153 -9.13 10.43 1.22
N ARG A 154 -9.66 11.59 1.63
CA ARG A 154 -9.87 11.87 3.04
C ARG A 154 -10.78 10.85 3.73
N LEU A 155 -10.31 10.30 4.84
CA LEU A 155 -11.11 9.52 5.79
C LEU A 155 -11.37 10.29 7.09
N LEU A 156 -10.35 10.97 7.61
CA LEU A 156 -10.43 11.73 8.85
C LEU A 156 -10.67 13.20 8.58
N ASN A 157 -11.74 13.76 9.12
CA ASN A 157 -11.91 15.20 9.20
C ASN A 157 -11.02 15.74 10.33
N ARG A 158 -9.88 16.31 9.97
CA ARG A 158 -8.90 16.81 10.95
C ARG A 158 -9.37 18.04 11.72
N GLY A 159 -10.38 18.76 11.22
CA GLY A 159 -10.98 19.90 11.92
C GLY A 159 -11.95 19.52 13.04
N THR A 160 -12.75 18.47 12.82
CA THR A 160 -13.74 17.99 13.79
C THR A 160 -13.31 16.71 14.52
N LEU A 161 -12.21 16.08 14.09
CA LEU A 161 -11.71 14.79 14.58
C LEU A 161 -12.76 13.67 14.45
N THR A 162 -13.52 13.70 13.36
CA THR A 162 -14.55 12.69 13.05
C THR A 162 -14.24 11.98 11.74
N TRP A 163 -14.68 10.73 11.63
CA TRP A 163 -14.57 9.98 10.39
C TRP A 163 -15.50 10.54 9.32
N GLN A 164 -14.96 10.77 8.13
CA GLN A 164 -15.73 11.28 6.99
C GLN A 164 -16.67 10.21 6.42
N TYR A 165 -16.23 8.95 6.45
CA TYR A 165 -16.94 7.78 5.93
C TYR A 165 -16.83 6.64 6.93
N PRO A 166 -17.59 6.66 8.05
CA PRO A 166 -17.50 5.63 9.09
C PRO A 166 -17.83 4.23 8.56
N GLU A 167 -18.77 4.11 7.62
CA GLU A 167 -19.14 2.84 6.98
C GLU A 167 -17.99 2.21 6.18
N LEU A 168 -17.13 3.01 5.54
CA LEU A 168 -15.95 2.52 4.87
C LEU A 168 -14.91 2.02 5.87
N LEU A 169 -14.73 2.75 6.97
CA LEU A 169 -13.82 2.33 8.04
C LEU A 169 -14.28 1.01 8.68
N GLU A 170 -15.57 0.89 8.98
CA GLU A 170 -16.17 -0.35 9.54
C GLU A 170 -15.95 -1.54 8.60
N ALA A 171 -16.18 -1.35 7.30
CA ALA A 171 -15.97 -2.39 6.30
C ALA A 171 -14.49 -2.81 6.22
N MET A 172 -13.56 -1.86 6.25
CA MET A 172 -12.12 -2.15 6.30
C MET A 172 -11.75 -2.95 7.55
N MET A 173 -12.27 -2.57 8.71
CA MET A 173 -12.04 -3.28 9.97
C MET A 173 -12.67 -4.68 9.95
N LYS A 174 -13.85 -4.85 9.33
CA LYS A 174 -14.46 -6.16 9.11
C LYS A 174 -13.57 -7.06 8.24
N GLY A 175 -13.03 -6.54 7.13
CA GLY A 175 -12.07 -7.26 6.29
C GLY A 175 -10.82 -7.71 7.04
N LEU A 176 -10.33 -6.93 8.00
CA LEU A 176 -9.22 -7.30 8.86
C LEU A 176 -9.56 -8.36 9.90
N ASN A 177 -10.82 -8.52 10.28
CA ASN A 177 -11.27 -9.44 11.32
C ASN A 177 -11.90 -10.74 10.77
N SER A 178 -12.07 -10.82 9.43
CA SER A 178 -12.63 -12.00 8.74
C SER A 178 -11.62 -13.12 8.51
#